data_1676fb4aa37463a604d0889957a6fed0
#
_entry.id   1676fb4aa37463a604d0889957a6fed0
#
_cell.length_a   1.000
_cell.length_b   1.000
_cell.length_c   1.000
_cell.angle_alpha   90.00
_cell.angle_beta   90.00
_cell.angle_gamma   90.00
#
_symmetry.space_group_name_H-M   'P 1'
#
loop_
_entity.id
_entity.type
_entity.pdbx_description
1 polymer ?
#
loop_
_entity_poly.entity_id
_entity_poly.type
_entity_poly.pdbx_seq_one_letter_code
_entity_poly.pdbx_strand_id
1 'polypeptide(L)'
;MEMTMTMNNNYIKRLIFSFLAVALIAIPSTVFAAVPDAVKKDLLEKGKKVYFKRCVWCHGVEGGGDGPSADRLFTRPRNFIQGTFKIRTTDSGELPMEADLITTVRNGLQGSAMPAWGEFLAEDEIFAVVEFVKTLVQDRDFDDTEDEEVFVQDFGTNPWGTTGPYHLGVPQVDIDAGK
;
A
#
# COMPACT_ATOMS: atom_id res chain seq x y z
N MET A 1 -8.15 -43.60 61.54
CA MET A 1 -9.37 -43.46 60.71
C MET A 1 -8.99 -42.56 59.53
N GLU A 2 -8.40 -43.20 58.51
CA GLU A 2 -7.95 -42.48 57.30
C GLU A 2 -9.13 -42.35 56.33
N MET A 3 -9.49 -41.13 56.04
CA MET A 3 -10.55 -40.81 55.11
C MET A 3 -9.91 -40.58 53.73
N THR A 4 -9.79 -41.66 52.97
CA THR A 4 -9.33 -41.61 51.58
C THR A 4 -10.43 -40.97 50.71
N MET A 5 -10.24 -39.75 50.34
CA MET A 5 -11.11 -38.99 49.43
C MET A 5 -10.83 -39.43 48.00
N THR A 6 -11.61 -40.36 47.48
CA THR A 6 -11.56 -40.76 46.07
C THR A 6 -12.17 -39.69 45.21
N MET A 7 -11.34 -38.87 44.62
CA MET A 7 -11.81 -37.84 43.67
C MET A 7 -12.35 -38.53 42.41
N ASN A 8 -13.59 -38.20 42.07
CA ASN A 8 -14.29 -38.73 40.91
C ASN A 8 -13.58 -38.31 39.60
N ASN A 9 -13.16 -39.29 38.81
CA ASN A 9 -12.42 -39.12 37.57
C ASN A 9 -13.15 -38.18 36.53
N ASN A 10 -14.48 -38.10 36.65
CA ASN A 10 -15.28 -37.20 35.80
C ASN A 10 -15.15 -35.73 36.23
N TYR A 11 -14.85 -35.44 37.48
CA TYR A 11 -14.59 -34.09 37.97
C TYR A 11 -13.26 -33.57 37.49
N ILE A 12 -12.25 -34.41 37.51
CA ILE A 12 -10.90 -34.08 36.97
C ILE A 12 -10.95 -33.84 35.49
N LYS A 13 -11.66 -34.65 34.71
CA LYS A 13 -11.85 -34.45 33.27
C LYS A 13 -12.57 -33.14 32.95
N ARG A 14 -13.59 -32.77 33.69
CA ARG A 14 -14.31 -31.50 33.54
C ARG A 14 -13.44 -30.29 33.86
N LEU A 15 -12.61 -30.35 34.88
CA LEU A 15 -11.64 -29.32 35.23
C LEU A 15 -10.58 -29.15 34.14
N ILE A 16 -10.02 -30.24 33.63
CA ILE A 16 -9.03 -30.20 32.56
C ILE A 16 -9.64 -29.62 31.27
N PHE A 17 -10.86 -30.00 30.90
CA PHE A 17 -11.57 -29.44 29.75
C PHE A 17 -11.89 -27.97 29.94
N SER A 18 -12.24 -27.50 31.12
CA SER A 18 -12.48 -26.10 31.44
C SER A 18 -11.21 -25.26 31.35
N PHE A 19 -10.09 -25.78 31.83
CA PHE A 19 -8.79 -25.07 31.70
C PHE A 19 -8.26 -25.07 30.28
N LEU A 20 -8.50 -26.13 29.47
CA LEU A 20 -8.14 -26.15 28.07
C LEU A 20 -8.98 -25.13 27.23
N ALA A 21 -10.27 -24.99 27.55
CA ALA A 21 -11.16 -24.05 26.88
C ALA A 21 -10.80 -22.59 27.19
N VAL A 22 -10.31 -22.26 28.36
CA VAL A 22 -9.89 -20.92 28.76
C VAL A 22 -8.52 -20.57 28.14
N ALA A 23 -7.63 -21.55 27.95
CA ALA A 23 -6.32 -21.32 27.33
C ALA A 23 -6.40 -21.01 25.81
N LEU A 24 -7.50 -21.41 25.14
CA LEU A 24 -7.70 -21.14 23.72
C LEU A 24 -8.20 -19.71 23.40
N ILE A 25 -8.59 -18.92 24.41
CA ILE A 25 -9.13 -17.57 24.22
C ILE A 25 -8.05 -16.50 24.32
N ALA A 26 -6.85 -16.84 24.77
CA ALA A 26 -5.71 -15.93 24.81
C ALA A 26 -4.88 -15.97 23.52
N ILE A 27 -5.53 -15.84 22.35
CA ILE A 27 -4.81 -15.48 21.13
C ILE A 27 -4.46 -13.99 21.29
N PRO A 28 -3.17 -13.62 21.41
CA PRO A 28 -2.82 -12.21 21.41
C PRO A 28 -3.35 -11.63 20.09
N SER A 29 -4.26 -10.66 20.17
CA SER A 29 -4.58 -9.83 19.05
C SER A 29 -3.26 -9.26 18.56
N THR A 30 -2.81 -9.70 17.39
CA THR A 30 -1.63 -9.14 16.75
C THR A 30 -1.97 -7.67 16.51
N VAL A 31 -1.40 -6.81 17.34
CA VAL A 31 -1.47 -5.36 17.15
C VAL A 31 -0.83 -5.09 15.81
N PHE A 32 -1.63 -4.73 14.82
CA PHE A 32 -1.14 -4.19 13.56
C PHE A 32 -0.41 -2.90 13.93
N ALA A 33 0.91 -2.96 13.97
CA ALA A 33 1.72 -1.79 14.25
C ALA A 33 1.62 -0.86 13.03
N ALA A 34 1.10 0.34 13.24
CA ALA A 34 1.15 1.38 12.23
C ALA A 34 2.61 1.60 11.78
N VAL A 35 2.80 1.85 10.48
CA VAL A 35 4.13 2.13 9.93
C VAL A 35 4.71 3.35 10.66
N PRO A 36 5.92 3.27 11.23
CA PRO A 36 6.52 4.40 11.93
C PRO A 36 6.64 5.63 11.01
N ASP A 37 6.36 6.81 11.53
CA ASP A 37 6.44 8.07 10.78
C ASP A 37 7.81 8.30 10.12
N ALA A 38 8.88 7.82 10.74
CA ALA A 38 10.22 7.88 10.19
C ALA A 38 10.32 7.09 8.87
N VAL A 39 9.74 5.89 8.80
CA VAL A 39 9.74 5.05 7.58
C VAL A 39 8.90 5.71 6.49
N LYS A 40 7.73 6.24 6.84
CA LYS A 40 6.88 6.98 5.90
C LYS A 40 7.62 8.20 5.33
N LYS A 41 8.34 8.94 6.17
CA LYS A 41 9.13 10.10 5.74
C LYS A 41 10.25 9.72 4.78
N ASP A 42 11.02 8.70 5.08
CA ASP A 42 12.12 8.24 4.22
C ASP A 42 11.59 7.74 2.86
N LEU A 43 10.45 7.05 2.87
CA LEU A 43 9.76 6.61 1.66
C LEU A 43 9.35 7.79 0.78
N LEU A 44 8.72 8.82 1.35
CA LEU A 44 8.32 10.02 0.62
C LEU A 44 9.52 10.80 0.08
N GLU A 45 10.59 10.92 0.84
CA GLU A 45 11.82 11.56 0.37
C GLU A 45 12.47 10.79 -0.79
N LYS A 46 12.45 9.47 -0.75
CA LYS A 46 12.89 8.62 -1.85
C LYS A 46 12.02 8.85 -3.08
N GLY A 47 10.71 8.79 -2.92
CA GLY A 47 9.74 9.02 -3.99
C GLY A 47 9.90 10.40 -4.63
N LYS A 48 10.07 11.43 -3.80
CA LYS A 48 10.36 12.79 -4.25
C LYS A 48 11.60 12.86 -5.12
N LYS A 49 12.70 12.21 -4.71
CA LYS A 49 13.95 12.18 -5.51
C LYS A 49 13.73 11.52 -6.87
N VAL A 50 12.99 10.41 -6.93
CA VAL A 50 12.65 9.74 -8.18
C VAL A 50 11.78 10.65 -9.05
N TYR A 51 10.76 11.27 -8.48
CA TYR A 51 9.85 12.18 -9.18
C TYR A 51 10.59 13.32 -9.85
N PHE A 52 11.42 14.05 -9.12
CA PHE A 52 12.19 15.18 -9.65
C PHE A 52 13.25 14.76 -10.66
N LYS A 53 13.73 13.53 -10.61
CA LYS A 53 14.69 12.98 -11.57
C LYS A 53 14.04 12.52 -12.87
N ARG A 54 12.81 11.98 -12.82
CA ARG A 54 12.20 11.24 -13.92
C ARG A 54 10.86 11.78 -14.42
N CYS A 55 10.03 12.29 -13.53
CA CYS A 55 8.61 12.56 -13.79
C CYS A 55 8.31 14.04 -14.00
N VAL A 56 9.03 14.93 -13.33
CA VAL A 56 8.79 16.38 -13.30
C VAL A 56 8.76 17.04 -14.69
N TRP A 57 9.56 16.55 -15.63
CA TRP A 57 9.65 17.11 -16.97
C TRP A 57 8.34 17.06 -17.75
N CYS A 58 7.51 16.08 -17.46
CA CYS A 58 6.18 15.93 -18.05
C CYS A 58 5.09 16.37 -17.08
N HIS A 59 5.16 15.95 -15.82
CA HIS A 59 4.09 16.13 -14.86
C HIS A 59 4.13 17.46 -14.09
N GLY A 60 5.23 18.23 -14.20
CA GLY A 60 5.38 19.51 -13.49
C GLY A 60 5.87 19.37 -12.06
N VAL A 61 6.27 20.49 -11.47
CA VAL A 61 6.84 20.53 -10.10
C VAL A 61 5.80 20.16 -9.05
N GLU A 62 4.56 20.60 -9.25
CA GLU A 62 3.43 20.37 -8.34
C GLU A 62 2.50 19.27 -8.83
N GLY A 63 2.85 18.61 -9.95
CA GLY A 63 2.03 17.54 -10.49
C GLY A 63 0.86 18.01 -11.37
N GLY A 64 0.87 19.26 -11.82
CA GLY A 64 -0.19 19.86 -12.62
C GLY A 64 -0.33 19.32 -14.05
N GLY A 65 0.59 18.46 -14.51
CA GLY A 65 0.63 17.99 -15.90
C GLY A 65 1.15 19.07 -16.86
N ASP A 66 1.88 20.05 -16.34
CA ASP A 66 2.35 21.27 -16.97
C ASP A 66 3.89 21.35 -17.02
N GLY A 67 4.55 20.22 -16.94
CA GLY A 67 6.01 20.16 -17.04
C GLY A 67 6.53 20.72 -18.38
N PRO A 68 7.82 21.07 -18.48
CA PRO A 68 8.42 21.71 -19.66
C PRO A 68 8.19 20.98 -20.99
N SER A 69 7.94 19.67 -20.94
CA SER A 69 7.66 18.84 -22.11
C SER A 69 6.17 18.72 -22.44
N ALA A 70 5.27 19.10 -21.52
CA ALA A 70 3.84 18.79 -21.61
C ALA A 70 3.17 19.32 -22.88
N ASP A 71 3.51 20.52 -23.30
CA ASP A 71 2.90 21.16 -24.48
C ASP A 71 3.33 20.52 -25.81
N ARG A 72 4.37 19.71 -25.79
CA ARG A 72 4.89 19.00 -26.97
C ARG A 72 4.36 17.58 -27.08
N LEU A 73 3.62 17.10 -26.09
CA LEU A 73 3.09 15.74 -26.03
C LEU A 73 1.67 15.70 -26.59
N PHE A 74 1.42 14.73 -27.48
CA PHE A 74 0.11 14.56 -28.11
C PHE A 74 -1.01 14.27 -27.10
N THR A 75 -0.72 13.43 -26.09
CA THR A 75 -1.57 13.28 -24.91
C THR A 75 -0.90 14.01 -23.77
N ARG A 76 -1.57 15.01 -23.22
CA ARG A 76 -1.04 15.74 -22.07
C ARG A 76 -0.83 14.82 -20.87
N PRO A 77 0.24 15.02 -20.11
CA PRO A 77 0.46 14.31 -18.87
C PRO A 77 -0.69 14.51 -17.89
N ARG A 78 -0.91 13.52 -17.05
CA ARG A 78 -1.96 13.60 -16.03
C ARG A 78 -1.66 14.73 -15.05
N ASN A 79 -2.69 15.54 -14.79
CA ASN A 79 -2.72 16.46 -13.66
C ASN A 79 -3.07 15.64 -12.41
N PHE A 80 -2.14 15.54 -11.48
CA PHE A 80 -2.31 14.81 -10.23
C PHE A 80 -3.11 15.61 -9.20
N ILE A 81 -2.99 16.94 -9.22
CA ILE A 81 -3.66 17.83 -8.26
C ILE A 81 -5.17 17.57 -8.22
N GLN A 82 -5.78 17.33 -9.37
CA GLN A 82 -7.22 17.08 -9.49
C GLN A 82 -7.67 15.69 -9.00
N GLY A 83 -6.76 14.78 -8.73
CA GLY A 83 -7.10 13.41 -8.30
C GLY A 83 -7.95 12.62 -9.31
N THR A 84 -8.02 13.04 -10.57
CA THR A 84 -8.82 12.37 -11.59
C THR A 84 -7.95 11.46 -12.45
N PHE A 85 -7.96 10.17 -12.14
CA PHE A 85 -7.19 9.17 -12.87
C PHE A 85 -8.08 8.39 -13.84
N LYS A 86 -7.61 8.16 -15.07
CA LYS A 86 -8.38 7.42 -16.09
C LYS A 86 -8.14 5.92 -16.02
N ILE A 87 -6.93 5.52 -15.66
CA ILE A 87 -6.52 4.11 -15.58
C ILE A 87 -6.66 3.70 -14.12
N ARG A 88 -7.72 2.96 -13.83
CA ARG A 88 -8.05 2.50 -12.49
C ARG A 88 -9.02 1.33 -12.55
N THR A 89 -9.02 0.53 -11.51
CA THR A 89 -9.96 -0.59 -11.30
C THR A 89 -11.16 -0.19 -10.44
N THR A 90 -11.11 0.99 -9.81
CA THR A 90 -12.20 1.58 -9.03
C THR A 90 -13.32 2.16 -9.90
N ASP A 91 -14.46 2.44 -9.30
CA ASP A 91 -15.62 3.02 -9.98
C ASP A 91 -15.33 4.41 -10.58
N SER A 92 -16.20 4.83 -11.51
CA SER A 92 -16.04 6.13 -12.17
C SER A 92 -16.22 7.25 -11.15
N GLY A 93 -15.20 8.07 -11.01
CA GLY A 93 -15.18 9.18 -10.07
C GLY A 93 -14.34 8.89 -8.82
N GLU A 94 -14.00 7.64 -8.53
CA GLU A 94 -13.19 7.27 -7.39
C GLU A 94 -11.69 7.43 -7.66
N LEU A 95 -10.90 7.48 -6.58
CA LEU A 95 -9.45 7.43 -6.67
C LEU A 95 -8.99 6.04 -7.13
N PRO A 96 -7.83 5.93 -7.80
CA PRO A 96 -7.29 4.64 -8.21
C PRO A 96 -6.78 3.87 -6.99
N MET A 97 -6.80 2.56 -7.11
CA MET A 97 -6.02 1.71 -6.21
C MET A 97 -4.52 2.00 -6.39
N GLU A 98 -3.75 1.84 -5.35
CA GLU A 98 -2.29 1.96 -5.43
C GLU A 98 -1.70 1.01 -6.48
N ALA A 99 -2.24 -0.21 -6.57
CA ALA A 99 -1.86 -1.18 -7.59
C ALA A 99 -2.05 -0.66 -9.02
N ASP A 100 -3.08 0.15 -9.28
CA ASP A 100 -3.31 0.78 -10.58
C ASP A 100 -2.19 1.78 -10.91
N LEU A 101 -1.82 2.60 -9.93
CA LEU A 101 -0.75 3.58 -10.07
C LEU A 101 0.60 2.90 -10.29
N ILE A 102 0.93 1.89 -9.48
CA ILE A 102 2.15 1.09 -9.62
C ILE A 102 2.20 0.43 -11.01
N THR A 103 1.09 -0.18 -11.45
CA THR A 103 0.99 -0.81 -12.76
C THR A 103 1.20 0.19 -13.87
N THR A 104 0.60 1.38 -13.75
CA THR A 104 0.74 2.46 -14.73
C THR A 104 2.19 2.96 -14.82
N VAL A 105 2.85 3.18 -13.70
CA VAL A 105 4.26 3.60 -13.69
C VAL A 105 5.16 2.51 -14.24
N ARG A 106 4.97 1.26 -13.81
CA ARG A 106 5.78 0.13 -14.25
C ARG A 106 5.70 -0.12 -15.74
N ASN A 107 4.47 -0.19 -16.27
CA ASN A 107 4.21 -0.62 -17.65
C ASN A 107 4.11 0.55 -18.65
N GLY A 108 4.07 1.78 -18.15
CA GLY A 108 3.77 2.94 -18.99
C GLY A 108 2.35 2.90 -19.54
N LEU A 109 2.05 3.81 -20.46
CA LEU A 109 0.76 3.87 -21.15
C LEU A 109 0.98 3.80 -22.65
N GLN A 110 0.63 2.68 -23.25
CA GLN A 110 0.73 2.48 -24.69
C GLN A 110 -0.10 3.53 -25.45
N GLY A 111 0.48 4.07 -26.50
CA GLY A 111 -0.15 5.15 -27.29
C GLY A 111 -0.02 6.54 -26.67
N SER A 112 0.71 6.68 -25.58
CA SER A 112 1.06 7.96 -24.96
C SER A 112 2.59 8.11 -24.83
N ALA A 113 3.02 9.28 -24.38
CA ALA A 113 4.44 9.54 -24.10
C ALA A 113 4.91 9.02 -22.72
N MET A 114 4.02 8.42 -21.92
CA MET A 114 4.37 7.83 -20.63
C MET A 114 5.15 6.52 -20.83
N PRO A 115 6.46 6.48 -20.57
CA PRO A 115 7.24 5.28 -20.79
C PRO A 115 7.03 4.23 -19.69
N ALA A 116 7.39 2.99 -19.97
CA ALA A 116 7.46 1.94 -18.97
C ALA A 116 8.70 2.15 -18.10
N TRP A 117 8.51 2.46 -16.84
CA TRP A 117 9.59 2.69 -15.90
C TRP A 117 10.12 1.41 -15.24
N GLY A 118 9.41 0.28 -15.37
CA GLY A 118 9.81 -0.99 -14.77
C GLY A 118 11.16 -1.54 -15.24
N GLU A 119 11.66 -1.06 -16.38
CA GLU A 119 13.00 -1.43 -16.88
C GLU A 119 14.12 -0.52 -16.32
N PHE A 120 13.76 0.62 -15.73
CA PHE A 120 14.71 1.66 -15.35
C PHE A 120 14.70 1.99 -13.85
N LEU A 121 13.65 1.62 -13.16
CA LEU A 121 13.45 1.85 -11.72
C LEU A 121 13.32 0.51 -11.00
N ALA A 122 13.92 0.42 -9.84
CA ALA A 122 13.68 -0.70 -8.94
C ALA A 122 12.25 -0.65 -8.38
N GLU A 123 11.70 -1.79 -7.98
CA GLU A 123 10.32 -1.89 -7.48
C GLU A 123 10.05 -0.96 -6.28
N ASP A 124 11.01 -0.82 -5.39
CA ASP A 124 10.94 0.06 -4.25
C ASP A 124 11.01 1.55 -4.62
N GLU A 125 11.63 1.90 -5.77
CA GLU A 125 11.60 3.24 -6.33
C GLU A 125 10.24 3.53 -6.98
N ILE A 126 9.64 2.53 -7.66
CA ILE A 126 8.30 2.64 -8.23
C ILE A 126 7.28 2.85 -7.12
N PHE A 127 7.35 2.03 -6.06
CA PHE A 127 6.48 2.19 -4.90
C PHE A 127 6.65 3.57 -4.26
N ALA A 128 7.88 3.98 -3.99
CA ALA A 128 8.17 5.26 -3.38
C ALA A 128 7.65 6.46 -4.20
N VAL A 129 7.80 6.44 -5.53
CA VAL A 129 7.32 7.53 -6.36
C VAL A 129 5.80 7.56 -6.45
N VAL A 130 5.13 6.43 -6.40
CA VAL A 130 3.67 6.35 -6.32
C VAL A 130 3.18 6.96 -5.02
N GLU A 131 3.79 6.63 -3.88
CA GLU A 131 3.47 7.24 -2.59
C GLU A 131 3.66 8.77 -2.61
N PHE A 132 4.72 9.24 -3.23
CA PHE A 132 4.93 10.68 -3.40
C PHE A 132 3.85 11.30 -4.31
N VAL A 133 3.48 10.67 -5.42
CA VAL A 133 2.42 11.16 -6.32
C VAL A 133 1.08 11.27 -5.60
N LYS A 134 0.75 10.37 -4.71
CA LYS A 134 -0.47 10.44 -3.88
C LYS A 134 -0.51 11.74 -3.07
N THR A 135 0.62 12.22 -2.58
CA THR A 135 0.69 13.48 -1.83
C THR A 135 0.50 14.74 -2.68
N LEU A 136 0.55 14.64 -4.00
CA LEU A 136 0.32 15.76 -4.91
C LEU A 136 -1.17 16.01 -5.19
N VAL A 137 -2.03 15.07 -4.83
CA VAL A 137 -3.48 15.23 -4.97
C VAL A 137 -3.97 16.21 -3.92
N GLN A 138 -4.67 17.25 -4.33
CA GLN A 138 -5.16 18.33 -3.46
C GLN A 138 -6.68 18.43 -3.46
N ASP A 139 -7.32 18.14 -4.60
CA ASP A 139 -8.78 18.26 -4.75
C ASP A 139 -9.53 17.05 -4.16
N ARG A 140 -8.79 16.00 -3.78
CA ARG A 140 -9.33 14.77 -3.20
C ARG A 140 -8.31 14.20 -2.23
N ASP A 141 -8.80 13.73 -1.09
CA ASP A 141 -7.95 13.10 -0.11
C ASP A 141 -7.92 11.57 -0.31
N PHE A 142 -6.75 10.98 -0.39
CA PHE A 142 -6.59 9.54 -0.27
C PHE A 142 -6.81 9.07 1.18
N ASP A 143 -6.75 10.01 2.14
CA ASP A 143 -6.97 9.74 3.56
C ASP A 143 -8.45 9.94 3.97
N ASP A 144 -9.29 10.62 3.15
CA ASP A 144 -10.73 10.85 3.42
C ASP A 144 -11.61 9.61 3.14
N THR A 145 -11.06 8.54 2.67
CA THR A 145 -11.74 7.26 2.76
C THR A 145 -11.71 6.89 4.24
N GLU A 146 -12.85 7.01 4.93
CA GLU A 146 -13.05 6.64 6.34
C GLU A 146 -12.68 5.17 6.65
N ASP A 147 -12.06 4.51 5.71
CA ASP A 147 -11.66 3.13 5.71
C ASP A 147 -10.16 3.01 5.44
N GLU A 148 -9.35 3.49 6.38
CA GLU A 148 -7.94 3.09 6.48
C GLU A 148 -7.82 1.54 6.45
N GLU A 149 -8.87 0.84 6.91
CA GLU A 149 -9.01 -0.61 6.81
C GLU A 149 -9.32 -1.11 5.40
N VAL A 150 -10.10 -0.38 4.59
CA VAL A 150 -10.45 -0.79 3.21
C VAL A 150 -9.25 -0.68 2.29
N PHE A 151 -8.44 0.35 2.45
CA PHE A 151 -7.21 0.48 1.65
C PHE A 151 -6.22 -0.67 1.92
N VAL A 152 -6.14 -1.15 3.15
CA VAL A 152 -5.30 -2.30 3.53
C VAL A 152 -5.98 -3.64 3.20
N GLN A 153 -7.31 -3.75 3.33
CA GLN A 153 -8.04 -5.00 3.06
C GLN A 153 -8.21 -5.29 1.58
N ASP A 154 -8.37 -4.28 0.73
CA ASP A 154 -8.57 -4.49 -0.70
C ASP A 154 -7.27 -4.87 -1.44
N PHE A 155 -6.11 -4.62 -0.86
CA PHE A 155 -4.87 -5.24 -1.33
C PHE A 155 -4.88 -6.77 -1.19
N GLY A 156 -5.72 -7.33 -0.30
CA GLY A 156 -5.94 -8.77 -0.13
C GLY A 156 -6.70 -9.41 -1.29
N THR A 157 -7.49 -8.66 -2.02
CA THR A 157 -8.34 -9.12 -3.12
C THR A 157 -7.94 -8.49 -4.45
N ASN A 158 -6.64 -8.48 -4.77
CA ASN A 158 -6.18 -8.11 -6.09
C ASN A 158 -7.04 -8.87 -7.14
N PRO A 159 -7.84 -8.19 -7.97
CA PRO A 159 -8.71 -8.82 -8.95
C PRO A 159 -7.96 -9.71 -9.95
N TRP A 160 -6.64 -9.60 -10.00
CA TRP A 160 -5.76 -10.43 -10.81
C TRP A 160 -5.28 -11.69 -10.10
N GLY A 161 -5.77 -11.99 -8.87
CA GLY A 161 -5.47 -13.22 -8.12
C GLY A 161 -4.01 -13.39 -7.70
N THR A 162 -3.19 -12.38 -7.86
CA THR A 162 -1.80 -12.42 -7.43
C THR A 162 -1.71 -11.79 -6.04
N THR A 163 -1.46 -12.62 -5.04
CA THR A 163 -0.92 -12.15 -3.77
C THR A 163 0.49 -11.62 -4.03
N GLY A 164 0.58 -10.43 -4.58
CA GLY A 164 1.87 -9.79 -4.83
C GLY A 164 2.50 -9.29 -3.54
N PRO A 165 3.80 -9.03 -3.54
CA PRO A 165 4.52 -8.50 -2.38
C PRO A 165 4.04 -7.13 -1.90
N TYR A 166 3.06 -6.56 -2.59
CA TYR A 166 2.45 -5.27 -2.27
C TYR A 166 1.46 -5.30 -1.10
N HIS A 167 1.10 -6.53 -0.64
CA HIS A 167 0.19 -6.72 0.50
C HIS A 167 0.76 -6.33 1.85
N LEU A 168 2.02 -6.07 1.92
CA LEU A 168 2.68 -5.90 3.21
C LEU A 168 3.11 -4.47 3.49
N GLY A 169 2.40 -3.49 2.90
CA GLY A 169 2.97 -2.16 2.98
C GLY A 169 4.42 -2.26 2.49
N VAL A 170 5.26 -1.46 2.63
CA VAL A 170 6.66 -1.50 2.20
C VAL A 170 7.11 -2.94 1.95
N PRO A 171 7.47 -3.32 0.72
CA PRO A 171 8.15 -4.57 0.50
C PRO A 171 9.22 -4.68 1.57
N GLN A 172 9.35 -5.84 2.19
CA GLN A 172 10.49 -6.16 3.08
C GLN A 172 11.79 -6.16 2.26
N VAL A 173 11.86 -5.24 1.32
CA VAL A 173 13.07 -4.95 0.59
C VAL A 173 13.96 -4.31 1.61
N ASP A 174 14.86 -5.08 2.03
CA ASP A 174 16.09 -4.70 2.67
C ASP A 174 16.29 -3.19 2.79
N ILE A 175 15.62 -2.60 3.78
CA ILE A 175 16.04 -1.30 4.30
C ILE A 175 17.51 -1.42 4.78
N ASP A 176 17.97 -2.64 5.00
CA ASP A 176 19.31 -2.99 5.41
C ASP A 176 20.31 -3.22 4.25
N ALA A 177 19.84 -3.43 3.02
CA ALA A 177 20.73 -3.59 1.85
C ALA A 177 21.37 -2.28 1.34
N GLY A 178 21.08 -1.17 2.00
CA GLY A 178 21.65 0.15 1.68
C GLY A 178 22.64 0.67 2.71
N LYS A 179 23.17 -0.19 3.58
CA LYS A 179 24.26 0.17 4.50
C LYS A 179 25.61 -0.25 3.96
#